data_42afa34089b37e4a5a8c8d67000dae20
#
_entry.id   42afa34089b37e4a5a8c8d67000dae20
#
_cell.length_a   1.000
_cell.length_b   1.000
_cell.length_c   1.000
_cell.angle_alpha   90.00
_cell.angle_beta   90.00
_cell.angle_gamma   90.00
#
_symmetry.space_group_name_H-M   'P 1'
#
loop_
_entity.id
_entity.type
_entity.pdbx_description
1 polymer ?
#
loop_
_entity_poly.entity_id
_entity_poly.type
_entity_poly.pdbx_seq_one_letter_code
_entity_poly.pdbx_strand_id
1 'polypeptide(L)'
;KDYTTFFNRYKKNIQELENLKSNYVSNEITQYENIELKELINDYVSTSNKILAKIIVDHNSPFLKSIIINKGSKDKIKIGTNIYDQSYLVGRVIEVNYKTSRVLLLSDLNSNVPVTIAPQNIQAIVTGSGADNGQIKYIKSGFSDGLVDDSIVYTSGTGAIFKSGVPIGKLQSFGENSVNKYEVEFYSDFSQLKYVFAEIITETQISQIPIETNDNNDEFNNPLDVKLKILEDELDIIE
;
A
#
# COMPACT_ATOMS: atom_id res chain seq x y z
N LYS A 1 -7.73 -0.12 68.18
CA LYS A 1 -7.28 0.92 67.25
C LYS A 1 -6.11 0.48 66.36
N ASP A 2 -5.24 -0.44 66.78
CA ASP A 2 -4.07 -0.85 66.00
C ASP A 2 -4.42 -1.76 64.81
N TYR A 3 -5.44 -2.60 64.91
CA TYR A 3 -5.78 -3.57 63.87
C TYR A 3 -6.36 -2.91 62.61
N THR A 4 -7.19 -1.92 62.74
CA THR A 4 -7.74 -1.12 61.63
C THR A 4 -6.66 -0.31 60.92
N THR A 5 -5.70 0.20 61.66
CA THR A 5 -4.55 0.97 61.07
C THR A 5 -3.61 0.02 60.30
N PHE A 6 -3.38 -1.20 60.83
CA PHE A 6 -2.60 -2.22 60.16
C PHE A 6 -3.28 -2.69 58.87
N PHE A 7 -4.58 -2.97 58.92
CA PHE A 7 -5.37 -3.42 57.76
C PHE A 7 -5.39 -2.36 56.63
N ASN A 8 -5.57 -1.11 57.00
CA ASN A 8 -5.53 0.00 56.04
C ASN A 8 -4.15 0.16 55.39
N ARG A 9 -3.08 -0.02 56.15
CA ARG A 9 -1.70 0.01 55.66
C ARG A 9 -1.45 -1.18 54.72
N TYR A 10 -1.88 -2.36 55.07
CA TYR A 10 -1.78 -3.55 54.27
C TYR A 10 -2.49 -3.41 52.92
N LYS A 11 -3.74 -2.90 52.96
CA LYS A 11 -4.53 -2.64 51.74
C LYS A 11 -3.87 -1.58 50.84
N LYS A 12 -3.30 -0.54 51.42
CA LYS A 12 -2.56 0.49 50.69
C LYS A 12 -1.31 -0.10 50.01
N ASN A 13 -0.55 -0.93 50.72
CA ASN A 13 0.66 -1.55 50.19
C ASN A 13 0.34 -2.53 49.03
N ILE A 14 -0.76 -3.26 49.10
CA ILE A 14 -1.21 -4.12 48.01
C ILE A 14 -1.58 -3.30 46.78
N GLN A 15 -2.33 -2.22 46.92
CA GLN A 15 -2.64 -1.33 45.81
C GLN A 15 -1.40 -0.69 45.19
N GLU A 16 -0.43 -0.32 46.03
CA GLU A 16 0.84 0.24 45.56
C GLU A 16 1.66 -0.81 44.78
N LEU A 17 1.69 -2.05 45.25
CA LEU A 17 2.33 -3.16 44.53
C LEU A 17 1.64 -3.48 43.18
N GLU A 18 0.31 -3.44 43.13
CA GLU A 18 -0.44 -3.65 41.90
C GLU A 18 -0.17 -2.54 40.89
N ASN A 19 -0.15 -1.27 41.37
CA ASN A 19 0.18 -0.12 40.53
C ASN A 19 1.63 -0.19 40.00
N LEU A 20 2.58 -0.57 40.85
CA LEU A 20 3.99 -0.74 40.45
C LEU A 20 4.15 -1.85 39.42
N LYS A 21 3.45 -2.99 39.60
CA LYS A 21 3.46 -4.08 38.61
C LYS A 21 2.86 -3.64 37.28
N SER A 22 1.72 -2.93 37.31
CA SER A 22 1.06 -2.41 36.11
C SER A 22 1.96 -1.40 35.39
N ASN A 23 2.60 -0.50 36.11
CA ASN A 23 3.56 0.45 35.54
C ASN A 23 4.82 -0.23 34.96
N TYR A 24 5.32 -1.26 35.63
CA TYR A 24 6.45 -2.03 35.14
C TYR A 24 6.13 -2.70 33.82
N VAL A 25 5.00 -3.41 33.72
CA VAL A 25 4.57 -4.05 32.47
C VAL A 25 4.31 -3.03 31.36
N SER A 26 3.69 -1.89 31.70
CA SER A 26 3.48 -0.81 30.73
C SER A 26 4.80 -0.23 30.19
N ASN A 27 5.80 -0.08 31.06
CA ASN A 27 7.14 0.37 30.66
C ASN A 27 7.86 -0.65 29.78
N GLU A 28 7.75 -1.95 30.09
CA GLU A 28 8.32 -3.00 29.23
C GLU A 28 7.69 -2.96 27.83
N ILE A 29 6.36 -2.91 27.73
CA ILE A 29 5.65 -2.79 26.44
C ILE A 29 6.15 -1.57 25.67
N THR A 30 6.27 -0.42 26.34
CA THR A 30 6.77 0.81 25.70
C THR A 30 8.23 0.66 25.23
N GLN A 31 9.07 -0.05 25.96
CA GLN A 31 10.45 -0.31 25.54
C GLN A 31 10.52 -1.23 24.31
N TYR A 32 9.70 -2.31 24.28
CA TYR A 32 9.61 -3.17 23.10
C TYR A 32 9.12 -2.41 21.87
N GLU A 33 8.06 -1.58 22.01
CA GLU A 33 7.58 -0.72 20.92
C GLU A 33 8.65 0.27 20.44
N ASN A 34 9.44 0.84 21.35
CA ASN A 34 10.54 1.75 20.98
C ASN A 34 11.69 1.06 20.26
N ILE A 35 12.02 -0.18 20.63
CA ILE A 35 13.05 -0.97 19.95
C ILE A 35 12.59 -1.30 18.53
N GLU A 36 11.36 -1.84 18.39
CA GLU A 36 10.75 -2.15 17.10
C GLU A 36 10.71 -0.92 16.17
N LEU A 37 10.29 0.23 16.71
CA LEU A 37 10.28 1.49 15.95
C LEU A 37 11.67 1.95 15.52
N LYS A 38 12.69 1.80 16.37
CA LYS A 38 14.08 2.17 16.03
C LYS A 38 14.64 1.27 14.94
N GLU A 39 14.40 -0.03 14.99
CA GLU A 39 14.82 -0.97 13.96
C GLU A 39 14.15 -0.63 12.62
N LEU A 40 12.83 -0.40 12.61
CA LEU A 40 12.11 0.05 11.42
C LEU A 40 12.66 1.36 10.85
N ILE A 41 13.00 2.34 11.70
CA ILE A 41 13.54 3.62 11.27
C ILE A 41 14.94 3.47 10.67
N ASN A 42 15.83 2.71 11.30
CA ASN A 42 17.21 2.55 10.83
C ASN A 42 17.28 1.86 9.46
N ASP A 43 16.44 0.87 9.21
CA ASP A 43 16.46 0.12 7.95
C ASP A 43 15.87 0.90 6.77
N TYR A 44 14.91 1.82 7.01
CA TYR A 44 14.09 2.40 5.94
C TYR A 44 14.19 3.91 5.75
N VAL A 45 14.52 4.69 6.77
CA VAL A 45 14.53 6.16 6.67
C VAL A 45 15.78 6.70 5.99
N SER A 46 16.86 5.94 5.96
CA SER A 46 18.13 6.43 5.38
C SER A 46 18.14 6.53 3.84
N THR A 47 17.17 5.94 3.14
CA THR A 47 17.25 5.78 1.68
C THR A 47 16.00 6.17 0.89
N SER A 48 14.89 6.55 1.52
CA SER A 48 13.64 6.81 0.77
C SER A 48 12.81 7.95 1.36
N ASN A 49 12.08 8.67 0.48
CA ASN A 49 11.04 9.64 0.86
C ASN A 49 9.82 8.97 1.53
N LYS A 50 10.04 8.01 2.42
CA LYS A 50 8.98 7.28 3.13
C LYS A 50 8.81 7.84 4.52
N ILE A 51 7.56 7.97 4.96
CA ILE A 51 7.21 8.33 6.34
C ILE A 51 6.52 7.16 7.03
N LEU A 52 6.89 6.93 8.29
CA LEU A 52 6.25 5.94 9.13
C LEU A 52 4.86 6.42 9.56
N ALA A 53 3.86 5.57 9.42
CA ALA A 53 2.49 5.81 9.86
C ALA A 53 1.99 4.66 10.74
N LYS A 54 1.28 5.01 11.81
CA LYS A 54 0.60 4.02 12.68
C LYS A 54 -0.81 3.79 12.17
N ILE A 55 -1.24 2.54 12.14
CA ILE A 55 -2.61 2.18 11.83
C ILE A 55 -3.47 2.48 13.05
N ILE A 56 -4.55 3.26 12.86
CA ILE A 56 -5.48 3.65 13.92
C ILE A 56 -6.71 2.74 13.92
N VAL A 57 -7.19 2.40 12.72
CA VAL A 57 -8.41 1.60 12.52
C VAL A 57 -8.14 0.61 11.39
N ASP A 58 -8.46 -0.64 11.68
CA ASP A 58 -8.51 -1.71 10.69
C ASP A 58 -10.00 -2.01 10.40
N HIS A 59 -10.44 -1.67 9.19
CA HIS A 59 -11.77 -2.00 8.70
C HIS A 59 -11.74 -3.34 7.95
N ASN A 60 -11.90 -4.41 8.70
CA ASN A 60 -12.00 -5.76 8.16
C ASN A 60 -13.49 -6.13 7.96
N SER A 61 -14.12 -5.55 6.96
CA SER A 61 -15.47 -5.94 6.56
C SER A 61 -15.42 -6.89 5.35
N PRO A 62 -16.46 -7.72 5.12
CA PRO A 62 -16.49 -8.58 3.95
C PRO A 62 -16.45 -7.83 2.60
N PHE A 63 -16.85 -6.56 2.60
CA PHE A 63 -17.01 -5.75 1.39
C PHE A 63 -15.96 -4.65 1.24
N LEU A 64 -15.21 -4.34 2.29
CA LEU A 64 -14.21 -3.28 2.28
C LEU A 64 -13.03 -3.66 3.17
N LYS A 65 -11.89 -3.93 2.55
CA LYS A 65 -10.61 -4.12 3.23
C LYS A 65 -9.83 -2.83 3.19
N SER A 66 -9.89 -2.05 4.27
CA SER A 66 -9.21 -0.77 4.35
C SER A 66 -8.71 -0.48 5.75
N ILE A 67 -7.61 0.26 5.84
CA ILE A 67 -7.04 0.74 7.09
C ILE A 67 -7.06 2.26 7.13
N ILE A 68 -7.08 2.84 8.34
CA ILE A 68 -6.90 4.27 8.56
C ILE A 68 -5.55 4.48 9.25
N ILE A 69 -4.72 5.33 8.65
CA ILE A 69 -3.41 5.70 9.17
C ILE A 69 -3.43 7.10 9.81
N ASN A 70 -2.54 7.34 10.78
CA ASN A 70 -2.40 8.60 11.51
C ASN A 70 -1.62 9.68 10.74
N LYS A 71 -1.58 9.60 9.43
CA LYS A 71 -0.93 10.56 8.54
C LYS A 71 -1.94 11.08 7.51
N GLY A 72 -1.89 12.38 7.24
CA GLY A 72 -2.85 13.04 6.35
C GLY A 72 -2.20 14.11 5.49
N SER A 73 -3.01 15.05 5.00
CA SER A 73 -2.53 16.14 4.13
C SER A 73 -1.47 17.03 4.79
N LYS A 74 -1.52 17.22 6.13
CA LYS A 74 -0.47 17.93 6.88
C LYS A 74 0.91 17.26 6.77
N ASP A 75 0.93 15.94 6.58
CA ASP A 75 2.14 15.12 6.43
C ASP A 75 2.51 14.91 4.94
N LYS A 76 1.91 15.69 4.03
CA LYS A 76 2.09 15.63 2.56
C LYS A 76 1.57 14.34 1.92
N ILE A 77 0.67 13.61 2.58
CA ILE A 77 -0.03 12.48 1.98
C ILE A 77 -1.02 13.01 0.95
N LYS A 78 -1.04 12.36 -0.22
CA LYS A 78 -1.96 12.65 -1.33
C LYS A 78 -2.75 11.38 -1.67
N ILE A 79 -3.91 11.54 -2.33
CA ILE A 79 -4.62 10.40 -2.92
C ILE A 79 -3.70 9.71 -3.93
N GLY A 80 -3.68 8.38 -3.91
CA GLY A 80 -2.76 7.59 -4.74
C GLY A 80 -1.40 7.29 -4.09
N THR A 81 -1.07 7.88 -2.92
CA THR A 81 0.15 7.54 -2.17
C THR A 81 0.21 6.04 -1.91
N ASN A 82 1.33 5.41 -2.28
CA ASN A 82 1.57 4.00 -2.05
C ASN A 82 1.95 3.74 -0.58
N ILE A 83 1.42 2.66 -0.04
CA ILE A 83 1.64 2.24 1.34
C ILE A 83 2.34 0.89 1.34
N TYR A 84 3.37 0.77 2.17
CA TYR A 84 4.25 -0.38 2.23
C TYR A 84 4.30 -0.95 3.65
N ASP A 85 4.39 -2.25 3.73
CA ASP A 85 4.89 -2.99 4.88
C ASP A 85 6.34 -3.36 4.56
N GLN A 86 7.28 -2.71 5.23
CA GLN A 86 8.71 -2.82 4.89
C GLN A 86 8.95 -2.53 3.38
N SER A 87 9.23 -3.56 2.59
CA SER A 87 9.50 -3.47 1.15
C SER A 87 8.30 -3.88 0.28
N TYR A 88 7.26 -4.44 0.88
CA TYR A 88 6.11 -4.99 0.18
C TYR A 88 4.99 -3.97 0.07
N LEU A 89 4.33 -3.93 -1.08
CA LEU A 89 3.16 -3.09 -1.27
C LEU A 89 1.98 -3.66 -0.46
N VAL A 90 1.36 -2.81 0.35
CA VAL A 90 0.17 -3.15 1.15
C VAL A 90 -1.10 -2.60 0.53
N GLY A 91 -1.01 -1.43 -0.11
CA GLY A 91 -2.16 -0.76 -0.68
C GLY A 91 -1.87 0.66 -1.11
N ARG A 92 -2.93 1.44 -1.32
CA ARG A 92 -2.81 2.85 -1.69
C ARG A 92 -3.84 3.71 -0.99
N VAL A 93 -3.51 4.98 -0.81
CA VAL A 93 -4.42 5.98 -0.23
C VAL A 93 -5.54 6.31 -1.21
N ILE A 94 -6.80 6.17 -0.75
CA ILE A 94 -8.00 6.49 -1.51
C ILE A 94 -8.74 7.73 -0.98
N GLU A 95 -8.50 8.09 0.29
CA GLU A 95 -9.12 9.26 0.92
C GLU A 95 -8.11 9.92 1.85
N VAL A 96 -8.05 11.26 1.84
CA VAL A 96 -7.11 12.03 2.65
C VAL A 96 -7.86 13.09 3.43
N ASN A 97 -7.71 13.04 4.75
CA ASN A 97 -8.13 14.08 5.68
C ASN A 97 -6.90 14.86 6.20
N TYR A 98 -7.11 15.90 7.00
CA TYR A 98 -6.00 16.72 7.50
C TYR A 98 -4.96 15.94 8.31
N LYS A 99 -5.39 15.03 9.21
CA LYS A 99 -4.51 14.24 10.11
C LYS A 99 -4.50 12.75 9.82
N THR A 100 -5.39 12.24 9.01
CA THR A 100 -5.58 10.80 8.75
C THR A 100 -5.80 10.54 7.27
N SER A 101 -5.54 9.32 6.84
CA SER A 101 -5.85 8.88 5.48
C SER A 101 -6.40 7.46 5.50
N ARG A 102 -7.30 7.17 4.56
CA ARG A 102 -7.83 5.83 4.32
C ARG A 102 -7.01 5.17 3.22
N VAL A 103 -6.60 3.96 3.49
CA VAL A 103 -5.81 3.11 2.58
C VAL A 103 -6.66 1.93 2.15
N LEU A 104 -6.81 1.71 0.86
CA LEU A 104 -7.39 0.50 0.29
C LEU A 104 -6.32 -0.56 0.22
N LEU A 105 -6.55 -1.71 0.85
CA LEU A 105 -5.61 -2.82 0.85
C LEU A 105 -5.61 -3.58 -0.49
N LEU A 106 -4.52 -4.28 -0.79
CA LEU A 106 -4.44 -5.13 -1.99
C LEU A 106 -5.45 -6.28 -1.94
N SER A 107 -5.82 -6.73 -0.75
CA SER A 107 -6.81 -7.79 -0.53
C SER A 107 -8.26 -7.38 -0.78
N ASP A 108 -8.55 -6.08 -0.97
CA ASP A 108 -9.90 -5.59 -1.27
C ASP A 108 -10.37 -5.99 -2.67
N LEU A 109 -11.65 -6.35 -2.80
CA LEU A 109 -12.28 -6.74 -4.07
C LEU A 109 -12.23 -5.63 -5.15
N ASN A 110 -12.13 -4.36 -4.74
CA ASN A 110 -12.01 -3.21 -5.64
C ASN A 110 -10.57 -2.82 -5.93
N SER A 111 -9.59 -3.50 -5.30
CA SER A 111 -8.18 -3.27 -5.58
C SER A 111 -7.78 -3.97 -6.86
N ASN A 112 -7.40 -3.20 -7.88
CA ASN A 112 -6.87 -3.73 -9.14
C ASN A 112 -5.44 -3.22 -9.31
N VAL A 113 -4.49 -4.13 -9.32
CA VAL A 113 -3.06 -3.84 -9.38
C VAL A 113 -2.47 -4.38 -10.68
N PRO A 114 -1.96 -3.52 -11.56
CA PRO A 114 -1.18 -3.96 -12.70
C PRO A 114 0.16 -4.55 -12.25
N VAL A 115 0.43 -5.78 -12.63
CA VAL A 115 1.59 -6.55 -12.18
C VAL A 115 2.37 -7.14 -13.34
N THR A 116 3.61 -7.49 -13.03
CA THR A 116 4.47 -8.36 -13.86
C THR A 116 4.82 -9.59 -13.06
N ILE A 117 4.75 -10.75 -13.68
CA ILE A 117 5.07 -12.05 -13.08
C ILE A 117 6.42 -12.50 -13.62
N ALA A 118 7.41 -12.66 -12.73
CA ALA A 118 8.74 -13.12 -13.07
C ALA A 118 8.84 -14.65 -12.89
N PRO A 119 9.76 -15.33 -13.65
CA PRO A 119 10.78 -14.76 -14.55
C PRO A 119 10.29 -14.44 -15.98
N GLN A 120 9.09 -14.87 -16.36
CA GLN A 120 8.62 -14.80 -17.75
C GLN A 120 8.19 -13.39 -18.18
N ASN A 121 8.17 -12.41 -17.26
CA ASN A 121 7.73 -11.02 -17.48
C ASN A 121 6.28 -10.91 -18.01
N ILE A 122 5.40 -11.81 -17.54
CA ILE A 122 4.00 -11.84 -17.96
C ILE A 122 3.25 -10.68 -17.28
N GLN A 123 2.60 -9.85 -18.10
CA GLN A 123 1.78 -8.76 -17.58
C GLN A 123 0.36 -9.24 -17.25
N ALA A 124 -0.11 -8.89 -16.07
CA ALA A 124 -1.40 -9.29 -15.55
C ALA A 124 -2.02 -8.16 -14.69
N ILE A 125 -3.30 -8.33 -14.34
CA ILE A 125 -3.98 -7.52 -13.33
C ILE A 125 -4.39 -8.45 -12.20
N VAL A 126 -3.92 -8.14 -10.99
CA VAL A 126 -4.31 -8.82 -9.76
C VAL A 126 -5.38 -8.01 -9.07
N THR A 127 -6.46 -8.69 -8.66
CA THR A 127 -7.54 -8.12 -7.86
C THR A 127 -7.58 -8.84 -6.51
N GLY A 128 -7.83 -8.12 -5.42
CA GLY A 128 -8.03 -8.75 -4.11
C GLY A 128 -9.22 -9.70 -4.14
N SER A 129 -9.14 -10.78 -3.38
CA SER A 129 -10.23 -11.78 -3.25
C SER A 129 -11.21 -11.47 -2.11
N GLY A 130 -10.94 -10.44 -1.29
CA GLY A 130 -11.61 -10.20 -0.02
C GLY A 130 -11.07 -11.06 1.13
N ALA A 131 -10.12 -11.95 0.86
CA ALA A 131 -9.32 -12.72 1.82
C ALA A 131 -7.85 -12.22 1.79
N ASP A 132 -6.90 -13.05 2.24
CA ASP A 132 -5.47 -12.67 2.32
C ASP A 132 -4.70 -12.99 1.02
N ASN A 133 -5.41 -13.24 -0.08
CA ASN A 133 -4.85 -13.54 -1.39
C ASN A 133 -5.44 -12.62 -2.47
N GLY A 134 -4.80 -12.63 -3.63
CA GLY A 134 -5.26 -11.95 -4.84
C GLY A 134 -5.59 -12.93 -5.94
N GLN A 135 -6.55 -12.57 -6.78
CA GLN A 135 -6.91 -13.34 -7.97
C GLN A 135 -6.37 -12.67 -9.22
N ILE A 136 -5.90 -13.45 -10.18
CA ILE A 136 -5.52 -12.94 -11.48
C ILE A 136 -6.78 -12.73 -12.31
N LYS A 137 -7.16 -11.47 -12.51
CA LYS A 137 -8.35 -11.10 -13.27
C LYS A 137 -8.12 -11.06 -14.76
N TYR A 138 -6.91 -10.67 -15.18
CA TYR A 138 -6.54 -10.50 -16.57
C TYR A 138 -5.07 -10.90 -16.75
N ILE A 139 -4.80 -11.65 -17.81
CA ILE A 139 -3.46 -11.96 -18.29
C ILE A 139 -3.41 -11.52 -19.76
N LYS A 140 -2.32 -10.89 -20.16
CA LYS A 140 -2.11 -10.55 -21.57
C LYS A 140 -2.17 -11.82 -22.40
N SER A 141 -3.04 -11.85 -23.42
CA SER A 141 -3.35 -13.03 -24.22
C SER A 141 -2.09 -13.70 -24.81
N GLY A 142 -2.05 -15.05 -24.75
CA GLY A 142 -0.97 -15.88 -25.26
C GLY A 142 0.05 -16.36 -24.21
N PHE A 143 -0.08 -15.98 -22.94
CA PHE A 143 0.90 -16.31 -21.89
C PHE A 143 0.32 -17.10 -20.70
N SER A 144 -0.93 -17.55 -20.79
CA SER A 144 -1.57 -18.31 -19.69
C SER A 144 -0.84 -19.63 -19.36
N ASP A 145 -0.21 -20.25 -20.35
CA ASP A 145 0.48 -21.56 -20.21
C ASP A 145 1.91 -21.41 -19.66
N GLY A 146 2.42 -20.18 -19.54
CA GLY A 146 3.76 -19.88 -19.04
C GLY A 146 3.84 -19.59 -17.55
N LEU A 147 2.72 -19.66 -16.81
CA LEU A 147 2.70 -19.42 -15.39
C LEU A 147 3.25 -20.61 -14.62
N VAL A 148 4.17 -20.36 -13.71
CA VAL A 148 4.82 -21.36 -12.86
C VAL A 148 4.58 -21.01 -11.42
N ASP A 149 4.36 -22.02 -10.58
CA ASP A 149 4.27 -21.85 -9.11
C ASP A 149 5.51 -21.17 -8.55
N ASP A 150 5.34 -20.47 -7.44
CA ASP A 150 6.37 -19.68 -6.76
C ASP A 150 6.94 -18.52 -7.61
N SER A 151 6.35 -18.21 -8.76
CA SER A 151 6.73 -17.02 -9.55
C SER A 151 6.50 -15.74 -8.73
N ILE A 152 7.47 -14.84 -8.77
CA ILE A 152 7.40 -13.56 -8.03
C ILE A 152 6.46 -12.61 -8.79
N VAL A 153 5.53 -12.03 -8.04
CA VAL A 153 4.57 -11.03 -8.55
C VAL A 153 4.93 -9.65 -8.01
N TYR A 154 5.16 -8.69 -8.92
CA TYR A 154 5.52 -7.33 -8.56
C TYR A 154 4.77 -6.31 -9.45
N THR A 155 4.67 -5.07 -8.99
CA THR A 155 3.96 -3.99 -9.70
C THR A 155 4.64 -3.67 -11.03
N SER A 156 3.86 -3.55 -12.10
CA SER A 156 4.39 -3.23 -13.45
C SER A 156 4.67 -1.74 -13.65
N GLY A 157 4.07 -0.86 -12.83
CA GLY A 157 4.11 0.60 -13.03
C GLY A 157 3.17 1.12 -14.13
N THR A 158 2.46 0.22 -14.82
CA THR A 158 1.53 0.61 -15.89
C THR A 158 0.42 1.50 -15.34
N GLY A 159 0.12 2.58 -16.08
CA GLY A 159 -0.88 3.56 -15.67
C GLY A 159 -0.41 4.54 -14.60
N ALA A 160 0.86 4.50 -14.20
CA ALA A 160 1.46 5.38 -13.17
C ALA A 160 0.69 5.40 -11.81
N ILE A 161 -0.09 4.34 -11.54
CA ILE A 161 -0.87 4.21 -10.30
C ILE A 161 0.01 3.69 -9.16
N PHE A 162 0.91 2.77 -9.48
CA PHE A 162 1.87 2.17 -8.56
C PHE A 162 3.27 2.36 -9.09
N LYS A 163 4.24 2.49 -8.18
CA LYS A 163 5.67 2.45 -8.53
C LYS A 163 5.99 1.09 -9.12
N SER A 164 6.78 1.06 -10.20
CA SER A 164 7.22 -0.20 -10.84
C SER A 164 8.22 -0.95 -9.96
N GLY A 165 8.20 -2.28 -10.05
CA GLY A 165 9.19 -3.16 -9.42
C GLY A 165 8.96 -3.42 -7.93
N VAL A 166 7.80 -3.09 -7.36
CA VAL A 166 7.48 -3.36 -5.95
C VAL A 166 6.89 -4.75 -5.80
N PRO A 167 7.51 -5.66 -5.02
CA PRO A 167 7.00 -7.00 -4.82
C PRO A 167 5.69 -6.97 -4.03
N ILE A 168 4.73 -7.79 -4.43
CA ILE A 168 3.43 -7.93 -3.78
C ILE A 168 3.17 -9.34 -3.25
N GLY A 169 3.71 -10.37 -3.89
CA GLY A 169 3.46 -11.74 -3.50
C GLY A 169 4.08 -12.77 -4.43
N LYS A 170 3.65 -14.00 -4.26
CA LYS A 170 4.01 -15.15 -5.09
C LYS A 170 2.78 -15.77 -5.72
N LEU A 171 2.98 -16.36 -6.89
CA LEU A 171 1.97 -17.13 -7.58
C LEU A 171 1.84 -18.52 -6.95
N GLN A 172 0.61 -18.96 -6.68
CA GLN A 172 0.29 -20.32 -6.23
C GLN A 172 -0.74 -20.94 -7.17
N SER A 173 -0.57 -22.21 -7.52
CA SER A 173 -1.57 -22.94 -8.30
C SER A 173 -2.55 -23.65 -7.36
N PHE A 174 -3.82 -23.52 -7.64
CA PHE A 174 -4.90 -24.24 -6.99
C PHE A 174 -5.45 -25.27 -7.95
N GLY A 175 -4.96 -26.51 -7.91
CA GLY A 175 -5.45 -27.72 -8.55
C GLY A 175 -6.11 -27.60 -9.94
N GLU A 176 -5.97 -28.60 -10.76
CA GLU A 176 -6.43 -28.62 -12.18
C GLU A 176 -7.94 -28.36 -12.40
N ASN A 177 -8.77 -28.42 -11.35
CA ASN A 177 -10.23 -28.29 -11.43
C ASN A 177 -10.78 -26.93 -10.96
N SER A 178 -9.93 -25.97 -10.62
CA SER A 178 -10.37 -24.64 -10.15
C SER A 178 -10.62 -23.71 -11.33
N VAL A 179 -11.70 -22.92 -11.28
CA VAL A 179 -12.04 -21.90 -12.27
C VAL A 179 -10.92 -20.86 -12.39
N ASN A 180 -10.23 -20.59 -11.28
CA ASN A 180 -9.00 -19.79 -11.22
C ASN A 180 -7.83 -20.71 -10.89
N LYS A 181 -7.05 -21.06 -11.90
CA LYS A 181 -5.91 -21.96 -11.76
C LYS A 181 -4.79 -21.40 -10.88
N TYR A 182 -4.68 -20.06 -10.79
CA TYR A 182 -3.62 -19.36 -10.07
C TYR A 182 -4.17 -18.25 -9.20
N GLU A 183 -3.64 -18.16 -7.99
CA GLU A 183 -3.86 -17.07 -7.04
C GLU A 183 -2.52 -16.46 -6.64
N VAL A 184 -2.55 -15.25 -6.10
CA VAL A 184 -1.36 -14.55 -5.60
C VAL A 184 -1.43 -14.55 -4.08
N GLU A 185 -0.52 -15.27 -3.44
CA GLU A 185 -0.28 -15.17 -2.00
C GLU A 185 0.52 -13.90 -1.72
N PHE A 186 -0.07 -12.96 -0.97
CA PHE A 186 0.60 -11.72 -0.63
C PHE A 186 1.71 -11.94 0.40
N TYR A 187 2.82 -11.18 0.28
CA TYR A 187 3.92 -11.25 1.25
C TYR A 187 3.58 -10.63 2.59
N SER A 188 2.72 -9.61 2.62
CA SER A 188 2.31 -8.92 3.84
C SER A 188 1.08 -9.59 4.45
N ASP A 189 1.13 -9.85 5.76
CA ASP A 189 -0.02 -10.29 6.54
C ASP A 189 -0.86 -9.07 6.95
N PHE A 190 -1.95 -8.84 6.23
CA PHE A 190 -2.83 -7.70 6.47
C PHE A 190 -3.53 -7.72 7.83
N SER A 191 -3.58 -8.88 8.52
CA SER A 191 -4.19 -9.02 9.83
C SER A 191 -3.29 -8.56 10.99
N GLN A 192 -1.98 -8.47 10.76
CA GLN A 192 -0.96 -8.18 11.77
C GLN A 192 -0.33 -6.79 11.62
N LEU A 193 -0.78 -5.99 10.66
CA LEU A 193 -0.22 -4.67 10.38
C LEU A 193 -0.46 -3.71 11.54
N LYS A 194 0.62 -3.17 12.12
CA LYS A 194 0.60 -2.16 13.17
C LYS A 194 1.14 -0.82 12.69
N TYR A 195 2.21 -0.86 11.93
CA TYR A 195 2.87 0.28 11.30
C TYR A 195 3.05 0.03 9.82
N VAL A 196 3.01 1.09 9.05
CA VAL A 196 3.21 1.06 7.59
C VAL A 196 4.02 2.28 7.15
N PHE A 197 4.62 2.21 5.97
CA PHE A 197 5.35 3.32 5.36
C PHE A 197 4.53 3.94 4.24
N ALA A 198 4.38 5.25 4.26
CA ALA A 198 3.78 6.01 3.16
C ALA A 198 4.87 6.68 2.33
N GLU A 199 4.90 6.45 1.02
CA GLU A 199 5.87 7.06 0.10
C GLU A 199 5.39 8.46 -0.30
N ILE A 200 6.16 9.51 0.06
CA ILE A 200 5.85 10.88 -0.34
C ILE A 200 6.31 11.08 -1.79
N ILE A 201 5.37 11.37 -2.67
CA ILE A 201 5.66 11.72 -4.06
C ILE A 201 6.18 13.17 -4.07
N THR A 202 7.48 13.35 -4.23
CA THR A 202 8.10 14.66 -4.50
C THR A 202 7.95 14.97 -5.99
N GLU A 203 7.59 16.19 -6.33
CA GLU A 203 7.33 16.64 -7.71
C GLU A 203 8.54 16.46 -8.66
N THR A 204 9.73 16.27 -8.11
CA THR A 204 10.95 16.01 -8.87
C THR A 204 10.94 14.66 -9.64
N GLN A 205 10.03 13.75 -9.35
CA GLN A 205 9.95 12.45 -10.05
C GLN A 205 9.08 12.50 -11.32
N ILE A 206 8.31 13.57 -11.52
CA ILE A 206 7.45 13.72 -12.70
C ILE A 206 8.28 14.19 -13.92
N SER A 207 9.45 14.79 -13.70
CA SER A 207 10.32 15.34 -14.75
C SER A 207 11.30 14.33 -15.37
N GLN A 208 11.22 13.06 -15.03
CA GLN A 208 12.11 12.00 -15.59
C GLN A 208 11.37 10.98 -16.46
N ILE A 209 10.20 11.28 -16.96
CA ILE A 209 9.67 10.55 -18.11
C ILE A 209 10.40 11.12 -19.32
N PRO A 210 11.27 10.36 -20.01
CA PRO A 210 11.82 10.82 -21.27
C PRO A 210 10.63 10.94 -22.24
N ILE A 211 10.25 12.17 -22.55
CA ILE A 211 9.45 12.41 -23.75
C ILE A 211 10.44 12.11 -24.88
N GLU A 212 10.32 10.96 -25.51
CA GLU A 212 10.94 10.74 -26.82
C GLU A 212 10.34 11.79 -27.77
N THR A 213 11.02 12.93 -27.86
CA THR A 213 10.81 13.84 -28.97
C THR A 213 11.36 13.15 -30.20
N ASN A 214 10.48 12.51 -30.97
CA ASN A 214 10.76 12.25 -32.35
C ASN A 214 10.96 13.61 -33.03
N ASP A 215 12.23 13.96 -33.24
CA ASP A 215 12.64 15.05 -34.15
C ASP A 215 12.26 14.64 -35.57
N ASN A 216 11.01 14.85 -35.92
CA ASN A 216 10.61 15.08 -37.30
C ASN A 216 9.79 16.38 -37.32
N ASN A 217 10.40 17.36 -37.94
CA ASN A 217 9.87 18.68 -38.23
C ASN A 217 8.37 18.62 -38.54
N ASP A 218 7.55 19.27 -37.70
CA ASP A 218 6.40 20.03 -38.19
C ASP A 218 5.88 20.98 -37.09
N GLU A 219 5.67 22.21 -37.52
CA GLU A 219 5.20 23.37 -36.81
C GLU A 219 3.88 23.20 -36.08
N PHE A 220 3.87 22.80 -34.81
CA PHE A 220 2.75 23.13 -33.94
C PHE A 220 3.20 23.14 -32.46
N ASN A 221 3.66 24.35 -32.04
CA ASN A 221 4.17 24.56 -30.67
C ASN A 221 3.13 25.06 -29.64
N ASN A 222 1.82 24.98 -29.93
CA ASN A 222 0.83 25.47 -28.99
C ASN A 222 -0.41 24.54 -28.92
N PRO A 223 -0.83 24.03 -27.73
CA PRO A 223 -2.02 23.20 -27.57
C PRO A 223 -3.33 23.86 -28.02
N LEU A 224 -3.37 25.19 -28.15
CA LEU A 224 -4.51 25.96 -28.68
C LEU A 224 -4.64 25.82 -30.18
N ASP A 225 -3.53 25.75 -30.91
CA ASP A 225 -3.54 25.67 -32.37
C ASP A 225 -4.01 24.30 -32.87
N VAL A 226 -3.72 23.24 -32.11
CA VAL A 226 -4.24 21.88 -32.38
C VAL A 226 -5.75 21.81 -32.19
N LYS A 227 -6.30 22.49 -31.19
CA LYS A 227 -7.75 22.54 -30.97
C LYS A 227 -8.49 23.37 -32.02
N LEU A 228 -7.89 24.45 -32.51
CA LEU A 228 -8.48 25.28 -33.57
C LEU A 228 -8.56 24.50 -34.88
N LYS A 229 -7.50 23.76 -35.23
CA LYS A 229 -7.47 22.97 -36.46
C LYS A 229 -8.48 21.82 -36.46
N ILE A 230 -8.68 21.14 -35.31
CA ILE A 230 -9.70 20.11 -35.17
C ILE A 230 -11.12 20.69 -35.37
N LEU A 231 -11.37 21.91 -34.88
CA LEU A 231 -12.65 22.58 -35.04
C LEU A 231 -12.90 23.09 -36.49
N GLU A 232 -11.83 23.47 -37.22
CA GLU A 232 -11.90 23.83 -38.62
C GLU A 232 -12.15 22.62 -39.51
N ASP A 233 -11.48 21.52 -39.28
CA ASP A 233 -11.69 20.22 -40.00
C ASP A 233 -13.12 19.63 -39.75
N GLU A 234 -13.74 19.88 -38.58
CA GLU A 234 -15.12 19.47 -38.31
C GLU A 234 -16.19 20.38 -38.99
N LEU A 235 -15.85 21.64 -39.31
CA LEU A 235 -16.72 22.57 -39.99
C LEU A 235 -16.76 22.33 -41.51
N ASP A 236 -15.63 21.90 -42.12
CA ASP A 236 -15.56 21.60 -43.54
C ASP A 236 -16.28 20.29 -43.96
N ILE A 237 -16.74 19.48 -42.99
CA ILE A 237 -17.52 18.23 -43.26
C ILE A 237 -19.04 18.52 -43.33
N ILE A 238 -19.48 19.74 -43.01
CA ILE A 238 -20.92 20.10 -42.91
C ILE A 238 -21.40 20.97 -44.11
N GLU A 239 -20.51 21.39 -45.00
CA GLU A 239 -20.87 21.95 -46.32
C GLU A 239 -20.77 20.88 -47.42
#